data_af6656699be472ba0f553d74d7ec35b5
#
_entry.id   af6656699be472ba0f553d74d7ec35b5
#
_cell.length_a   1.000
_cell.length_b   1.000
_cell.length_c   1.000
_cell.angle_alpha   90.00
_cell.angle_beta   90.00
_cell.angle_gamma   90.00
#
_symmetry.space_group_name_H-M   'P 1'
#
loop_
_entity.id
_entity.type
_entity.pdbx_description
1 polymer ?
#
loop_
_entity_poly.entity_id
_entity_poly.type
_entity_poly.pdbx_seq_one_letter_code
_entity_poly.pdbx_strand_id
1 'polypeptide(L)'
;LKDIALVAFDRFTDIDLFLMWDILGRNNRDWRVRILGAQSALHSAHGLAIPTHGPLADASRADAVLFSSGKEGVPAALAHPDFLPSFDLDPERQLVGSICAGAFILERLGLLPQRRATTHPEARKGLQALELQVMDQPLVCHGNVATAGGCLASLYLTGWLVESLFDADKRRETLLPVLPAGQREIYDDLIEFSIRQAAGQTTGPIRMVEGENGLAA
;
A
#
# COMPACT_ATOMS: atom_id res chain seq x y z
N LEU A 1 0.82 20.79 4.68
CA LEU A 1 1.18 19.38 4.88
C LEU A 1 0.08 18.51 4.31
N LYS A 2 0.46 17.53 3.46
CA LYS A 2 -0.45 16.47 3.06
C LYS A 2 -0.78 15.58 4.26
N ASP A 3 -1.98 14.99 4.27
CA ASP A 3 -2.41 14.07 5.33
C ASP A 3 -2.58 12.65 4.78
N ILE A 4 -1.82 11.71 5.32
CA ILE A 4 -1.83 10.31 4.91
C ILE A 4 -2.40 9.48 6.05
N ALA A 5 -3.50 8.81 5.82
CA ALA A 5 -4.15 7.91 6.75
C ALA A 5 -3.79 6.45 6.45
N LEU A 6 -3.24 5.77 7.44
CA LEU A 6 -3.08 4.31 7.43
C LEU A 6 -4.24 3.71 8.24
N VAL A 7 -5.12 2.99 7.57
CA VAL A 7 -6.26 2.33 8.24
C VAL A 7 -5.80 0.97 8.76
N ALA A 8 -5.99 0.76 10.05
CA ALA A 8 -5.66 -0.48 10.73
C ALA A 8 -6.86 -0.96 11.59
N PHE A 9 -6.83 -2.22 11.94
CA PHE A 9 -7.85 -2.92 12.72
C PHE A 9 -7.18 -4.03 13.53
N ASP A 10 -7.85 -4.58 14.53
CA ASP A 10 -7.29 -5.68 15.32
C ASP A 10 -6.85 -6.86 14.44
N ARG A 11 -5.77 -7.52 14.81
CA ARG A 11 -5.09 -8.59 14.07
C ARG A 11 -4.56 -8.17 12.70
N PHE A 12 -4.17 -6.89 12.56
CA PHE A 12 -3.44 -6.46 11.37
C PHE A 12 -2.09 -7.19 11.27
N THR A 13 -1.66 -7.45 10.05
CA THR A 13 -0.32 -8.01 9.79
C THR A 13 0.75 -6.95 10.06
N ASP A 14 1.65 -7.23 10.98
CA ASP A 14 2.64 -6.27 11.49
C ASP A 14 3.44 -5.61 10.38
N ILE A 15 4.06 -6.39 9.49
CA ILE A 15 4.88 -5.86 8.39
C ILE A 15 4.06 -5.00 7.43
N ASP A 16 2.80 -5.35 7.17
CA ASP A 16 1.96 -4.64 6.22
C ASP A 16 1.61 -3.22 6.70
N LEU A 17 1.47 -3.03 8.02
CA LEU A 17 1.28 -1.70 8.59
C LEU A 17 2.60 -0.99 8.82
N PHE A 18 3.56 -1.66 9.46
CA PHE A 18 4.78 -0.99 9.94
C PHE A 18 5.74 -0.62 8.83
N LEU A 19 5.79 -1.37 7.73
CA LEU A 19 6.64 -0.98 6.60
C LEU A 19 6.13 0.32 5.94
N MET A 20 4.82 0.46 5.75
CA MET A 20 4.24 1.71 5.27
C MET A 20 4.45 2.85 6.27
N TRP A 21 4.23 2.58 7.55
CA TRP A 21 4.42 3.55 8.62
C TRP A 21 5.86 4.07 8.69
N ASP A 22 6.85 3.18 8.65
CA ASP A 22 8.26 3.56 8.71
C ASP A 22 8.69 4.34 7.48
N ILE A 23 8.35 3.86 6.27
CA ILE A 23 8.71 4.54 5.03
C ILE A 23 8.16 5.96 5.01
N LEU A 24 6.86 6.12 5.25
CA LEU A 24 6.18 7.40 5.15
C LEU A 24 6.49 8.30 6.35
N GLY A 25 6.66 7.73 7.54
CA GLY A 25 6.92 8.48 8.77
C GLY A 25 8.30 9.17 8.82
N ARG A 26 9.23 8.80 7.93
CA ARG A 26 10.56 9.44 7.84
C ARG A 26 10.52 10.86 7.31
N ASN A 27 9.46 11.26 6.63
CA ASN A 27 9.24 12.62 6.16
C ASN A 27 8.06 13.27 6.90
N ASN A 28 8.37 14.22 7.79
CA ASN A 28 7.38 15.00 8.54
C ASN A 28 7.31 16.47 8.09
N ARG A 29 7.97 16.84 7.01
CA ARG A 29 7.99 18.20 6.46
C ARG A 29 6.92 18.40 5.41
N ASP A 30 6.72 17.39 4.55
CA ASP A 30 5.82 17.46 3.40
C ASP A 30 4.43 16.87 3.73
N TRP A 31 4.38 15.89 4.63
CA TRP A 31 3.14 15.23 5.05
C TRP A 31 3.14 14.81 6.52
N ARG A 32 1.95 14.48 6.99
CA ARG A 32 1.70 13.84 8.28
C ARG A 32 1.14 12.45 8.02
N VAL A 33 1.62 11.44 8.74
CA VAL A 33 1.08 10.08 8.71
C VAL A 33 0.30 9.81 10.00
N ARG A 34 -0.89 9.23 9.88
CA ARG A 34 -1.73 8.84 11.01
C ARG A 34 -2.20 7.41 10.86
N ILE A 35 -2.19 6.65 11.95
CA ILE A 35 -2.87 5.35 12.03
C ILE A 35 -4.28 5.61 12.54
N LEU A 36 -5.29 5.25 11.74
CA LEU A 36 -6.69 5.36 12.09
C LEU A 36 -7.27 4.00 12.41
N GLY A 37 -8.11 3.94 13.44
CA GLY A 37 -8.74 2.71 13.89
C GLY A 37 -10.09 2.95 14.56
N ALA A 38 -10.85 1.86 14.74
CA ALA A 38 -12.15 1.92 15.42
C ALA A 38 -12.01 2.13 16.94
N GLN A 39 -10.84 1.86 17.52
CA GLN A 39 -10.55 1.96 18.95
C GLN A 39 -9.28 2.79 19.16
N SER A 40 -9.06 3.26 20.39
CA SER A 40 -7.87 4.03 20.78
C SER A 40 -6.58 3.21 20.79
N ALA A 41 -6.68 1.90 20.83
CA ALA A 41 -5.57 0.97 20.71
C ALA A 41 -6.00 -0.26 19.88
N LEU A 42 -5.06 -0.81 19.11
CA LEU A 42 -5.24 -1.99 18.29
C LEU A 42 -4.15 -3.02 18.63
N HIS A 43 -4.44 -4.29 18.40
CA HIS A 43 -3.47 -5.37 18.57
C HIS A 43 -3.12 -5.98 17.22
N SER A 44 -1.82 -6.15 16.97
CA SER A 44 -1.34 -6.81 15.74
C SER A 44 -1.58 -8.32 15.79
N ALA A 45 -1.37 -8.98 14.65
CA ALA A 45 -1.45 -10.44 14.55
C ALA A 45 -0.46 -11.16 15.48
N HIS A 46 0.69 -10.53 15.80
CA HIS A 46 1.69 -11.07 16.70
C HIS A 46 1.59 -10.52 18.14
N GLY A 47 0.50 -9.80 18.46
CA GLY A 47 0.18 -9.37 19.83
C GLY A 47 0.80 -8.04 20.26
N LEU A 48 1.35 -7.26 19.32
CA LEU A 48 1.83 -5.92 19.64
C LEU A 48 0.66 -4.96 19.77
N ALA A 49 0.56 -4.24 20.89
CA ALA A 49 -0.43 -3.19 21.08
C ALA A 49 0.10 -1.85 20.56
N ILE A 50 -0.69 -1.16 19.76
CA ILE A 50 -0.37 0.17 19.23
C ILE A 50 -1.50 1.16 19.50
N PRO A 51 -1.19 2.44 19.79
CA PRO A 51 -2.22 3.48 19.83
C PRO A 51 -2.68 3.87 18.41
N THR A 52 -3.90 4.37 18.30
CA THR A 52 -4.38 5.03 17.08
C THR A 52 -4.30 6.55 17.23
N HIS A 53 -4.24 7.26 16.10
CA HIS A 53 -4.18 8.71 16.03
C HIS A 53 -5.54 9.37 15.77
N GLY A 54 -6.57 8.57 15.58
CA GLY A 54 -7.94 9.06 15.33
C GLY A 54 -8.90 7.97 14.87
N PRO A 55 -10.19 8.32 14.77
CA PRO A 55 -11.23 7.40 14.34
C PRO A 55 -11.16 7.15 12.83
N LEU A 56 -11.77 6.04 12.37
CA LEU A 56 -11.83 5.66 10.95
C LEU A 56 -12.44 6.74 10.06
N ALA A 57 -13.44 7.47 10.55
CA ALA A 57 -14.11 8.54 9.80
C ALA A 57 -13.19 9.70 9.39
N ASP A 58 -12.05 9.86 10.06
CA ASP A 58 -11.04 10.86 9.68
C ASP A 58 -10.40 10.59 8.32
N ALA A 59 -10.50 9.35 7.82
CA ALA A 59 -10.03 8.98 6.49
C ALA A 59 -10.67 9.81 5.36
N SER A 60 -11.93 10.24 5.53
CA SER A 60 -12.64 11.06 4.53
C SER A 60 -11.98 12.42 4.26
N ARG A 61 -11.14 12.91 5.17
CA ARG A 61 -10.45 14.21 5.06
C ARG A 61 -8.98 14.11 4.67
N ALA A 62 -8.43 12.90 4.61
CA ALA A 62 -7.04 12.69 4.24
C ALA A 62 -6.80 12.90 2.74
N ASP A 63 -5.60 13.33 2.34
CA ASP A 63 -5.19 13.38 0.93
C ASP A 63 -4.95 11.97 0.38
N ALA A 64 -4.55 11.04 1.24
CA ALA A 64 -4.35 9.64 0.88
C ALA A 64 -4.77 8.70 2.01
N VAL A 65 -5.32 7.54 1.64
CA VAL A 65 -5.78 6.49 2.55
C VAL A 65 -5.21 5.15 2.12
N LEU A 66 -4.44 4.51 2.99
CA LEU A 66 -3.90 3.18 2.75
C LEU A 66 -4.46 2.19 3.77
N PHE A 67 -5.08 1.13 3.27
CA PHE A 67 -5.60 0.05 4.10
C PHE A 67 -4.52 -1.00 4.37
N SER A 68 -4.28 -1.30 5.64
CA SER A 68 -3.43 -2.42 6.04
C SER A 68 -4.09 -3.77 5.72
N SER A 69 -3.46 -4.84 6.13
CA SER A 69 -3.92 -6.20 5.88
C SER A 69 -3.93 -7.03 7.17
N GLY A 70 -4.51 -8.21 7.09
CA GLY A 70 -4.54 -9.19 8.17
C GLY A 70 -5.36 -10.41 7.76
N LYS A 71 -4.77 -11.59 7.86
CA LYS A 71 -5.44 -12.85 7.48
C LYS A 71 -6.76 -13.04 8.24
N GLU A 72 -6.74 -12.75 9.55
CA GLU A 72 -7.92 -12.81 10.40
C GLU A 72 -8.54 -11.41 10.60
N GLY A 73 -7.72 -10.36 10.56
CA GLY A 73 -8.14 -8.99 10.80
C GLY A 73 -9.08 -8.46 9.74
N VAL A 74 -8.79 -8.70 8.45
CA VAL A 74 -9.65 -8.24 7.34
C VAL A 74 -11.05 -8.86 7.42
N PRO A 75 -11.22 -10.19 7.54
CA PRO A 75 -12.56 -10.78 7.70
C PRO A 75 -13.29 -10.26 8.93
N ALA A 76 -12.61 -10.11 10.07
CA ALA A 76 -13.20 -9.61 11.29
C ALA A 76 -13.66 -8.15 11.17
N ALA A 77 -12.83 -7.29 10.57
CA ALA A 77 -13.18 -5.89 10.29
C ALA A 77 -14.39 -5.80 9.36
N LEU A 78 -14.40 -6.56 8.26
CA LEU A 78 -15.52 -6.58 7.30
C LEU A 78 -16.82 -7.13 7.89
N ALA A 79 -16.74 -7.98 8.91
CA ALA A 79 -17.92 -8.50 9.61
C ALA A 79 -18.49 -7.49 10.63
N HIS A 80 -17.72 -6.48 11.03
CA HIS A 80 -18.21 -5.46 11.96
C HIS A 80 -19.14 -4.47 11.25
N PRO A 81 -20.39 -4.27 11.74
CA PRO A 81 -21.39 -3.49 11.03
C PRO A 81 -21.00 -2.03 10.80
N ASP A 82 -20.21 -1.45 11.69
CA ASP A 82 -19.83 -0.03 11.62
C ASP A 82 -18.53 0.22 10.83
N PHE A 83 -17.82 -0.84 10.41
CA PHE A 83 -16.52 -0.66 9.77
C PHE A 83 -16.62 0.01 8.40
N LEU A 84 -17.33 -0.61 7.46
CA LEU A 84 -17.49 -0.04 6.11
C LEU A 84 -18.24 1.31 6.11
N PRO A 85 -19.32 1.50 6.90
CA PRO A 85 -20.01 2.79 6.98
C PRO A 85 -19.17 3.94 7.54
N SER A 86 -18.03 3.64 8.19
CA SER A 86 -17.11 4.68 8.68
C SER A 86 -16.35 5.41 7.56
N PHE A 87 -16.39 4.89 6.32
CA PHE A 87 -15.63 5.43 5.21
C PHE A 87 -16.54 6.14 4.21
N ASP A 88 -16.25 7.41 4.00
CA ASP A 88 -16.78 8.23 2.91
C ASP A 88 -15.57 8.72 2.07
N LEU A 89 -15.13 7.86 1.14
CA LEU A 89 -13.92 8.09 0.36
C LEU A 89 -14.26 8.54 -1.06
N ASP A 90 -13.51 9.52 -1.56
CA ASP A 90 -13.67 10.10 -2.89
C ASP A 90 -12.36 9.93 -3.70
N PRO A 91 -12.25 8.89 -4.54
CA PRO A 91 -11.08 8.67 -5.37
C PRO A 91 -10.82 9.74 -6.44
N GLU A 92 -11.75 10.68 -6.68
CA GLU A 92 -11.48 11.81 -7.54
C GLU A 92 -10.59 12.86 -6.85
N ARG A 93 -10.59 12.88 -5.52
CA ARG A 93 -9.81 13.81 -4.70
C ARG A 93 -8.71 13.16 -3.88
N GLN A 94 -8.86 11.88 -3.54
CA GLN A 94 -7.99 11.14 -2.63
C GLN A 94 -7.25 10.03 -3.37
N LEU A 95 -6.02 9.77 -2.98
CA LEU A 95 -5.36 8.52 -3.32
C LEU A 95 -5.81 7.45 -2.33
N VAL A 96 -6.28 6.32 -2.85
CA VAL A 96 -6.72 5.21 -2.01
C VAL A 96 -5.97 3.94 -2.38
N GLY A 97 -5.37 3.30 -1.41
CA GLY A 97 -4.60 2.09 -1.66
C GLY A 97 -4.80 0.99 -0.63
N SER A 98 -4.37 -0.21 -0.98
CA SER A 98 -4.36 -1.34 -0.05
C SER A 98 -3.14 -2.22 -0.24
N ILE A 99 -2.69 -2.81 0.86
CA ILE A 99 -1.66 -3.85 0.86
C ILE A 99 -2.30 -5.23 1.11
N CYS A 100 -1.82 -6.25 0.41
CA CYS A 100 -2.20 -7.66 0.63
C CYS A 100 -3.73 -7.87 0.64
N ALA A 101 -4.26 -8.52 1.69
CA ALA A 101 -5.69 -8.79 1.84
C ALA A 101 -6.55 -7.52 2.04
N GLY A 102 -5.94 -6.34 2.23
CA GLY A 102 -6.66 -5.06 2.22
C GLY A 102 -7.45 -4.81 0.92
N ALA A 103 -7.12 -5.50 -0.18
CA ALA A 103 -7.88 -5.44 -1.43
C ALA A 103 -9.35 -5.86 -1.27
N PHE A 104 -9.67 -6.75 -0.33
CA PHE A 104 -11.07 -7.11 -0.02
C PHE A 104 -11.86 -5.93 0.54
N ILE A 105 -11.20 -5.03 1.28
CA ILE A 105 -11.84 -3.83 1.82
C ILE A 105 -12.17 -2.88 0.66
N LEU A 106 -11.23 -2.66 -0.28
CA LEU A 106 -11.49 -1.81 -1.45
C LEU A 106 -12.61 -2.38 -2.33
N GLU A 107 -12.67 -3.71 -2.49
CA GLU A 107 -13.77 -4.36 -3.21
C GLU A 107 -15.11 -4.10 -2.54
N ARG A 108 -15.21 -4.30 -1.23
CA ARG A 108 -16.43 -4.08 -0.46
C ARG A 108 -16.87 -2.61 -0.39
N LEU A 109 -15.94 -1.67 -0.50
CA LEU A 109 -16.21 -0.23 -0.64
C LEU A 109 -16.60 0.17 -2.07
N GLY A 110 -16.59 -0.77 -3.04
CA GLY A 110 -16.90 -0.47 -4.45
C GLY A 110 -15.82 0.33 -5.17
N LEU A 111 -14.59 0.34 -4.66
CA LEU A 111 -13.48 1.15 -5.19
C LEU A 111 -12.67 0.44 -6.29
N LEU A 112 -13.10 -0.75 -6.72
CA LEU A 112 -12.48 -1.53 -7.80
C LEU A 112 -13.43 -1.72 -8.99
N PRO A 113 -13.89 -0.63 -9.64
CA PRO A 113 -14.93 -0.70 -10.69
C PRO A 113 -14.47 -1.47 -11.93
N GLN A 114 -13.18 -1.51 -12.22
CA GLN A 114 -12.62 -2.25 -13.34
C GLN A 114 -12.44 -3.75 -13.06
N ARG A 115 -12.76 -4.21 -11.86
CA ARG A 115 -12.68 -5.61 -11.44
C ARG A 115 -11.27 -6.21 -11.59
N ARG A 116 -10.22 -5.39 -11.54
CA ARG A 116 -8.80 -5.82 -11.60
C ARG A 116 -8.10 -5.39 -10.32
N ALA A 117 -7.33 -6.29 -9.72
CA ALA A 117 -6.57 -6.01 -8.50
C ALA A 117 -5.39 -6.97 -8.36
N THR A 118 -4.50 -6.69 -7.43
CA THR A 118 -3.57 -7.68 -6.89
C THR A 118 -3.78 -7.82 -5.38
N THR A 119 -3.27 -8.89 -4.81
CA THR A 119 -3.39 -9.19 -3.37
C THR A 119 -2.27 -10.14 -2.95
N HIS A 120 -2.19 -10.45 -1.66
CA HIS A 120 -1.29 -11.48 -1.16
C HIS A 120 -1.55 -12.82 -1.86
N PRO A 121 -0.52 -13.61 -2.22
CA PRO A 121 -0.68 -14.87 -2.94
C PRO A 121 -1.69 -15.84 -2.31
N GLU A 122 -1.69 -15.96 -0.97
CA GLU A 122 -2.66 -16.82 -0.26
C GLU A 122 -4.11 -16.32 -0.32
N ALA A 123 -4.32 -15.02 -0.53
CA ALA A 123 -5.65 -14.40 -0.62
C ALA A 123 -6.23 -14.41 -2.04
N ARG A 124 -5.40 -14.78 -3.05
CA ARG A 124 -5.74 -14.73 -4.48
C ARG A 124 -7.05 -15.44 -4.81
N LYS A 125 -7.21 -16.68 -4.35
CA LYS A 125 -8.42 -17.48 -4.63
C LYS A 125 -9.69 -16.85 -4.07
N GLY A 126 -9.59 -16.27 -2.87
CA GLY A 126 -10.72 -15.56 -2.26
C GLY A 126 -11.15 -14.33 -3.06
N LEU A 127 -10.19 -13.55 -3.54
CA LEU A 127 -10.48 -12.37 -4.35
C LEU A 127 -11.02 -12.74 -5.73
N GLN A 128 -10.51 -13.82 -6.35
CA GLN A 128 -11.03 -14.37 -7.59
C GLN A 128 -12.48 -14.87 -7.45
N ALA A 129 -12.83 -15.43 -6.30
CA ALA A 129 -14.21 -15.88 -6.01
C ALA A 129 -15.22 -14.71 -5.99
N LEU A 130 -14.75 -13.48 -5.83
CA LEU A 130 -15.54 -12.25 -5.98
C LEU A 130 -15.55 -11.71 -7.42
N GLU A 131 -15.19 -12.55 -8.39
CA GLU A 131 -15.16 -12.23 -9.83
C GLU A 131 -14.16 -11.11 -10.20
N LEU A 132 -13.10 -10.92 -9.42
CA LEU A 132 -12.01 -10.03 -9.80
C LEU A 132 -10.95 -10.76 -10.63
N GLN A 133 -10.41 -10.08 -11.63
CA GLN A 133 -9.19 -10.48 -12.31
C GLN A 133 -8.00 -10.16 -11.41
N VAL A 134 -7.45 -11.18 -10.74
CA VAL A 134 -6.29 -11.00 -9.87
C VAL A 134 -5.02 -11.10 -10.68
N MET A 135 -4.34 -9.98 -10.79
CA MET A 135 -3.09 -9.84 -11.55
C MET A 135 -1.91 -10.39 -10.73
N ASP A 136 -0.98 -11.02 -11.42
CA ASP A 136 0.30 -11.46 -10.84
C ASP A 136 1.34 -10.34 -10.99
N GLN A 137 1.10 -9.26 -10.29
CA GLN A 137 1.89 -8.03 -10.31
C GLN A 137 1.99 -7.48 -8.89
N PRO A 138 3.08 -6.81 -8.52
CA PRO A 138 3.23 -6.25 -7.18
C PRO A 138 2.31 -5.06 -6.93
N LEU A 139 1.88 -4.37 -7.99
CA LEU A 139 1.04 -3.19 -7.94
C LEU A 139 0.07 -3.18 -9.13
N VAL A 140 -1.19 -2.83 -8.88
CA VAL A 140 -2.23 -2.59 -9.89
C VAL A 140 -2.93 -1.28 -9.57
N CYS A 141 -2.98 -0.36 -10.53
CA CYS A 141 -3.57 0.97 -10.36
C CYS A 141 -4.75 1.20 -11.30
N HIS A 142 -5.71 1.97 -10.83
CA HIS A 142 -6.85 2.49 -11.58
C HIS A 142 -7.09 3.94 -11.16
N GLY A 143 -6.49 4.89 -11.91
CA GLY A 143 -6.50 6.28 -11.50
C GLY A 143 -5.86 6.47 -10.11
N ASN A 144 -6.61 6.99 -9.19
CA ASN A 144 -6.19 7.25 -7.81
C ASN A 144 -6.40 6.06 -6.86
N VAL A 145 -6.72 4.88 -7.38
CA VAL A 145 -6.88 3.67 -6.56
C VAL A 145 -5.81 2.65 -6.92
N ALA A 146 -5.15 2.09 -5.91
CA ALA A 146 -4.10 1.08 -6.09
C ALA A 146 -4.27 -0.11 -5.14
N THR A 147 -3.94 -1.30 -5.63
CA THR A 147 -3.76 -2.49 -4.80
C THR A 147 -2.34 -3.00 -4.93
N ALA A 148 -1.74 -3.45 -3.84
CA ALA A 148 -0.40 -4.03 -3.82
C ALA A 148 -0.42 -5.43 -3.19
N GLY A 149 0.34 -6.36 -3.75
CA GLY A 149 0.31 -7.77 -3.38
C GLY A 149 1.66 -8.33 -2.94
N GLY A 150 1.68 -8.93 -1.74
CA GLY A 150 2.88 -9.34 -1.03
C GLY A 150 3.40 -8.24 -0.11
N CYS A 151 3.82 -8.60 1.11
CA CYS A 151 4.12 -7.60 2.16
C CYS A 151 5.20 -6.58 1.73
N LEU A 152 6.24 -7.03 1.02
CA LEU A 152 7.27 -6.13 0.49
C LEU A 152 6.77 -5.21 -0.63
N ALA A 153 5.59 -5.48 -1.20
CA ALA A 153 4.97 -4.58 -2.17
C ALA A 153 4.54 -3.23 -1.56
N SER A 154 4.65 -3.07 -0.24
CA SER A 154 4.57 -1.76 0.41
C SER A 154 5.57 -0.75 -0.18
N LEU A 155 6.73 -1.19 -0.68
CA LEU A 155 7.68 -0.33 -1.41
C LEU A 155 7.04 0.29 -2.66
N TYR A 156 6.31 -0.51 -3.44
CA TYR A 156 5.64 -0.04 -4.67
C TYR A 156 4.42 0.81 -4.35
N LEU A 157 3.64 0.42 -3.34
CA LEU A 157 2.44 1.16 -2.92
C LEU A 157 2.78 2.54 -2.38
N THR A 158 3.74 2.62 -1.46
CA THR A 158 4.20 3.91 -0.90
C THR A 158 4.94 4.74 -1.94
N GLY A 159 5.70 4.08 -2.84
CA GLY A 159 6.34 4.75 -3.98
C GLY A 159 5.33 5.38 -4.92
N TRP A 160 4.30 4.64 -5.34
CA TRP A 160 3.19 5.15 -6.15
C TRP A 160 2.49 6.33 -5.46
N LEU A 161 2.21 6.21 -4.17
CA LEU A 161 1.54 7.25 -3.40
C LEU A 161 2.36 8.54 -3.38
N VAL A 162 3.65 8.45 -3.04
CA VAL A 162 4.51 9.63 -2.96
C VAL A 162 4.71 10.27 -4.34
N GLU A 163 4.92 9.46 -5.39
CA GLU A 163 5.04 9.98 -6.75
C GLU A 163 3.77 10.67 -7.23
N SER A 164 2.59 10.12 -6.86
CA SER A 164 1.29 10.71 -7.21
C SER A 164 0.98 12.00 -6.44
N LEU A 165 1.42 12.12 -5.18
CA LEU A 165 1.23 13.33 -4.38
C LEU A 165 2.23 14.44 -4.74
N PHE A 166 3.40 14.07 -5.24
CA PHE A 166 4.51 14.97 -5.52
C PHE A 166 5.14 14.65 -6.88
N ASP A 167 6.24 13.89 -6.91
CA ASP A 167 6.97 13.51 -8.12
C ASP A 167 7.89 12.31 -7.88
N ALA A 168 8.58 11.87 -8.96
CA ALA A 168 9.50 10.74 -8.93
C ALA A 168 10.75 11.00 -8.07
N ASP A 169 11.21 12.25 -7.97
CA ASP A 169 12.38 12.57 -7.16
C ASP A 169 12.04 12.48 -5.67
N LYS A 170 10.84 12.93 -5.26
CA LYS A 170 10.34 12.77 -3.90
C LYS A 170 10.14 11.28 -3.55
N ARG A 171 9.66 10.46 -4.49
CA ARG A 171 9.60 9.01 -4.32
C ARG A 171 10.98 8.43 -4.01
N ARG A 172 11.98 8.75 -4.83
CA ARG A 172 13.37 8.26 -4.65
C ARG A 172 13.92 8.69 -3.29
N GLU A 173 13.81 9.97 -2.95
CA GLU A 173 14.22 10.50 -1.65
C GLU A 173 13.61 9.73 -0.49
N THR A 174 12.31 9.43 -0.57
CA THR A 174 11.56 8.75 0.49
C THR A 174 11.95 7.28 0.65
N LEU A 175 12.15 6.57 -0.47
CA LEU A 175 12.43 5.13 -0.44
C LEU A 175 13.91 4.80 -0.22
N LEU A 176 14.82 5.67 -0.65
CA LEU A 176 16.26 5.43 -0.57
C LEU A 176 16.75 4.94 0.80
N PRO A 177 16.29 5.48 1.95
CA PRO A 177 16.77 5.06 3.26
C PRO A 177 16.40 3.62 3.67
N VAL A 178 15.38 3.03 3.04
CA VAL A 178 14.89 1.66 3.37
C VAL A 178 15.39 0.61 2.40
N LEU A 179 16.03 1.01 1.31
CA LEU A 179 16.53 0.07 0.31
C LEU A 179 17.86 -0.57 0.77
N PRO A 180 18.11 -1.84 0.41
CA PRO A 180 19.34 -2.54 0.77
C PRO A 180 20.59 -1.83 0.27
N ALA A 181 21.62 -1.78 1.12
CA ALA A 181 22.92 -1.22 0.74
C ALA A 181 23.50 -1.97 -0.48
N GLY A 182 24.05 -1.21 -1.44
CA GLY A 182 24.60 -1.78 -2.67
C GLY A 182 23.58 -2.21 -3.73
N GLN A 183 22.27 -2.10 -3.45
CA GLN A 183 21.21 -2.50 -4.37
C GLN A 183 20.19 -1.39 -4.66
N ARG A 184 20.48 -0.16 -4.27
CA ARG A 184 19.54 0.96 -4.36
C ARG A 184 19.06 1.22 -5.77
N GLU A 185 19.96 1.22 -6.75
CA GLU A 185 19.62 1.46 -8.17
C GLU A 185 18.72 0.35 -8.72
N ILE A 186 19.03 -0.92 -8.42
CA ILE A 186 18.23 -2.06 -8.85
C ILE A 186 16.80 -1.95 -8.32
N TYR A 187 16.66 -1.60 -7.04
CA TYR A 187 15.33 -1.44 -6.44
C TYR A 187 14.60 -0.22 -6.97
N ASP A 188 15.28 0.90 -7.21
CA ASP A 188 14.64 2.09 -7.78
C ASP A 188 14.11 1.83 -9.20
N ASP A 189 14.91 1.17 -10.05
CA ASP A 189 14.50 0.74 -11.39
C ASP A 189 13.30 -0.20 -11.33
N LEU A 190 13.31 -1.17 -10.41
CA LEU A 190 12.22 -2.13 -10.24
C LEU A 190 10.93 -1.45 -9.75
N ILE A 191 11.03 -0.49 -8.85
CA ILE A 191 9.90 0.29 -8.33
C ILE A 191 9.33 1.16 -9.45
N GLU A 192 10.17 1.90 -10.16
CA GLU A 192 9.74 2.73 -11.29
C GLU A 192 9.05 1.90 -12.38
N PHE A 193 9.66 0.77 -12.78
CA PHE A 193 9.06 -0.16 -13.73
C PHE A 193 7.67 -0.60 -13.28
N SER A 194 7.52 -1.01 -12.02
CA SER A 194 6.27 -1.54 -11.50
C SER A 194 5.18 -0.47 -11.42
N ILE A 195 5.52 0.78 -11.06
CA ILE A 195 4.58 1.90 -11.05
C ILE A 195 4.10 2.21 -12.46
N ARG A 196 5.01 2.28 -13.44
CA ARG A 196 4.66 2.53 -14.85
C ARG A 196 3.81 1.40 -15.44
N GLN A 197 4.17 0.14 -15.16
CA GLN A 197 3.38 -1.01 -15.57
C GLN A 197 1.96 -0.95 -14.98
N ALA A 198 1.83 -0.63 -13.69
CA ALA A 198 0.56 -0.50 -13.01
C ALA A 198 -0.31 0.60 -13.60
N ALA A 199 0.29 1.69 -14.08
CA ALA A 199 -0.39 2.80 -14.78
C ALA A 199 -0.74 2.49 -16.24
N GLY A 200 -0.45 1.27 -16.75
CA GLY A 200 -0.69 0.89 -18.14
C GLY A 200 0.25 1.54 -19.16
N GLN A 201 1.37 2.09 -18.70
CA GLN A 201 2.39 2.66 -19.59
C GLN A 201 3.29 1.54 -20.12
N THR A 202 3.69 1.65 -21.41
CA THR A 202 4.62 0.70 -22.01
C THR A 202 6.00 0.88 -21.36
N THR A 203 6.49 -0.18 -20.72
CA THR A 203 7.80 -0.19 -20.07
C THR A 203 8.78 -0.96 -20.94
N GLY A 204 9.97 -0.40 -21.15
CA GLY A 204 11.11 -1.14 -21.70
C GLY A 204 11.58 -2.23 -20.71
N PRO A 205 12.45 -3.16 -21.15
CA PRO A 205 12.99 -4.17 -20.25
C PRO A 205 13.75 -3.51 -19.08
N ILE A 206 13.62 -4.10 -17.88
CA ILE A 206 14.42 -3.70 -16.72
C ILE A 206 15.89 -3.91 -17.09
N ARG A 207 16.72 -2.87 -16.94
CA ARG A 207 18.15 -2.99 -17.11
C ARG A 207 18.71 -3.82 -15.96
N MET A 208 18.90 -5.12 -16.22
CA MET A 208 19.75 -5.93 -15.34
C MET A 208 21.17 -5.40 -15.52
N VAL A 209 21.77 -4.87 -14.47
CA VAL A 209 23.18 -4.49 -14.47
C VAL A 209 23.95 -5.81 -14.63
N GLU A 210 24.52 -6.04 -15.82
CA GLU A 210 25.52 -7.08 -16.01
C GLU A 210 26.69 -6.72 -15.09
N GLY A 211 26.87 -7.53 -14.05
CA GLY A 211 28.02 -7.38 -13.15
C GLY A 211 29.29 -7.52 -13.98
N GLU A 212 30.10 -6.48 -14.06
CA GLU A 212 31.46 -6.58 -14.51
C GLU A 212 32.21 -7.55 -13.58
N ASN A 213 32.21 -8.80 -13.94
CA ASN A 213 33.15 -9.80 -13.40
C ASN A 213 34.56 -9.48 -13.90
N GLY A 214 35.14 -8.43 -13.37
CA GLY A 214 36.57 -8.16 -13.46
C GLY A 214 37.34 -8.96 -12.42
N LEU A 215 37.37 -10.28 -12.53
CA LEU A 215 38.41 -11.08 -11.93
C LEU A 215 39.60 -11.02 -12.91
N ALA A 216 40.45 -10.01 -12.73
CA ALA A 216 41.82 -10.04 -13.24
C ALA A 216 42.65 -10.92 -12.30
N ALA A 217 43.27 -11.96 -12.88
CA ALA A 217 44.23 -12.87 -12.26
C ALA A 217 45.51 -12.16 -11.78
#